data_40439a8eea9dac05b3ae24904bf2de0e
#
_entry.id   40439a8eea9dac05b3ae24904bf2de0e
#
_cell.length_a   1.000
_cell.length_b   1.000
_cell.length_c   1.000
_cell.angle_alpha   90.00
_cell.angle_beta   90.00
_cell.angle_gamma   90.00
#
_symmetry.space_group_name_H-M   'P 1'
#
loop_
_entity.id
_entity.type
_entity.pdbx_description
1 polymer ?
#
loop_
_entity_poly.entity_id
_entity_poly.type
_entity_poly.pdbx_seq_one_letter_code
_entity_poly.pdbx_strand_id
1 'polypeptide(L)'
;GKKGCFPFWVALNLVDNYFFFAGQAVFLIIYFFCMVAGRRYKIGPRKFALLAWETVLGCACGCVLLLPAGLSLLQNPRTIDPFTGYGYLFYGKSQQYGAIFYSAFLMPDAPYFKDMFQEGILKHTSLTAYLPLVGAAGGLAFCRARGRHPFTYILKVCVVCAFVPVLNSAFYALNASYYARWYYMPILVLCGATCYLLSRPALAERKLPRAFRLTSFITLTAAVFAFVPNEDEDGNFKLGVLDEPARFWAVFGVTVLGIVIFALLWHFCRQKRQWGSIMTAAVLGFSLVYGTLHLSLTKYAQWDVDSDLIAGTYGSTQEISAALPEDTFYRLDAYGAHNNLGLWFDRSCLQFFNSTVAPSIMEFYPEVGVKRDVNSKPDAENYGLRGLLSVRYTLVAKDKED
;
A
#
# COMPACT_ATOMS: atom_id res chain seq x y z
N GLY A 1 2.74 17.95 -28.16
CA GLY A 1 2.35 16.54 -28.07
C GLY A 1 1.30 16.20 -29.12
N LYS A 2 1.08 14.93 -29.38
CA LYS A 2 0.00 14.49 -30.29
C LYS A 2 -1.36 14.86 -29.63
N LYS A 3 -2.23 15.51 -30.38
CA LYS A 3 -3.58 15.88 -29.91
C LYS A 3 -4.34 14.62 -29.51
N GLY A 4 -5.06 14.65 -28.39
CA GLY A 4 -5.86 13.52 -27.88
C GLY A 4 -5.10 12.46 -27.05
N CYS A 5 -3.76 12.49 -27.00
CA CYS A 5 -3.01 11.53 -26.19
C CYS A 5 -3.26 11.71 -24.69
N PHE A 6 -3.35 12.94 -24.20
CA PHE A 6 -3.50 13.18 -22.78
C PHE A 6 -4.88 12.71 -22.25
N PRO A 7 -6.02 13.14 -22.86
CA PRO A 7 -7.33 12.61 -22.43
C PRO A 7 -7.44 11.10 -22.57
N PHE A 8 -6.81 10.47 -23.58
CA PHE A 8 -6.77 9.01 -23.69
C PHE A 8 -6.10 8.35 -22.48
N TRP A 9 -4.94 8.84 -22.06
CA TRP A 9 -4.25 8.29 -20.89
C TRP A 9 -5.01 8.55 -19.59
N VAL A 10 -5.70 9.71 -19.47
CA VAL A 10 -6.58 10.00 -18.32
C VAL A 10 -7.71 8.97 -18.26
N ALA A 11 -8.41 8.74 -19.38
CA ALA A 11 -9.49 7.77 -19.47
C ALA A 11 -9.00 6.35 -19.16
N LEU A 12 -7.86 5.94 -19.75
CA LEU A 12 -7.31 4.61 -19.55
C LEU A 12 -6.95 4.36 -18.08
N ASN A 13 -6.27 5.30 -17.41
CA ASN A 13 -5.93 5.16 -16.00
C ASN A 13 -7.17 5.10 -15.11
N LEU A 14 -8.22 5.83 -15.45
CA LEU A 14 -9.47 5.82 -14.70
C LEU A 14 -10.20 4.47 -14.85
N VAL A 15 -10.25 3.95 -16.07
CA VAL A 15 -10.88 2.65 -16.38
C VAL A 15 -10.08 1.49 -15.79
N ASP A 16 -8.74 1.57 -15.80
CA ASP A 16 -7.87 0.55 -15.21
C ASP A 16 -8.09 0.40 -13.71
N ASN A 17 -8.08 1.52 -12.98
CA ASN A 17 -8.35 1.50 -11.54
C ASN A 17 -8.75 2.88 -11.00
N TYR A 18 -10.05 3.13 -10.88
CA TYR A 18 -10.59 4.39 -10.38
C TYR A 18 -10.12 4.76 -8.96
N PHE A 19 -9.86 3.76 -8.12
CA PHE A 19 -9.39 3.98 -6.74
C PHE A 19 -7.99 4.59 -6.71
N PHE A 20 -7.06 4.04 -7.49
CA PHE A 20 -5.71 4.61 -7.61
C PHE A 20 -5.69 5.90 -8.42
N PHE A 21 -6.63 6.06 -9.36
CA PHE A 21 -6.74 7.27 -10.17
C PHE A 21 -6.91 8.54 -9.32
N ALA A 22 -7.69 8.49 -8.23
CA ALA A 22 -7.85 9.62 -7.32
C ALA A 22 -6.50 10.11 -6.77
N GLY A 23 -5.68 9.18 -6.28
CA GLY A 23 -4.33 9.50 -5.78
C GLY A 23 -3.38 10.00 -6.88
N GLN A 24 -3.46 9.43 -8.07
CA GLN A 24 -2.66 9.87 -9.22
C GLN A 24 -3.05 11.30 -9.65
N ALA A 25 -4.34 11.62 -9.65
CA ALA A 25 -4.83 12.97 -9.97
C ALA A 25 -4.28 14.00 -8.98
N VAL A 26 -4.35 13.74 -7.66
CA VAL A 26 -3.77 14.60 -6.63
C VAL A 26 -2.26 14.76 -6.83
N PHE A 27 -1.55 13.68 -7.09
CA PHE A 27 -0.11 13.73 -7.33
C PHE A 27 0.23 14.54 -8.60
N LEU A 28 -0.51 14.37 -9.69
CA LEU A 28 -0.31 15.12 -10.93
C LEU A 28 -0.55 16.63 -10.74
N ILE A 29 -1.53 16.99 -9.90
CA ILE A 29 -1.75 18.39 -9.52
C ILE A 29 -0.54 18.94 -8.76
N ILE A 30 -0.04 18.22 -7.77
CA ILE A 30 1.17 18.58 -7.03
C ILE A 30 2.37 18.70 -7.98
N TYR A 31 2.57 17.70 -8.85
CA TYR A 31 3.63 17.68 -9.85
C TYR A 31 3.57 18.91 -10.76
N PHE A 32 2.39 19.22 -11.30
CA PHE A 32 2.16 20.36 -12.16
C PHE A 32 2.58 21.68 -11.49
N PHE A 33 2.07 21.96 -10.29
CA PHE A 33 2.40 23.18 -9.56
C PHE A 33 3.88 23.25 -9.18
N CYS A 34 4.50 22.14 -8.80
CA CYS A 34 5.93 22.08 -8.53
C CYS A 34 6.78 22.33 -9.78
N MET A 35 6.34 21.85 -10.94
CA MET A 35 7.02 22.12 -12.22
C MET A 35 6.91 23.59 -12.64
N VAL A 36 5.78 24.23 -12.37
CA VAL A 36 5.59 25.68 -12.60
C VAL A 36 6.46 26.48 -11.62
N ALA A 37 6.43 26.16 -10.32
CA ALA A 37 7.23 26.82 -9.29
C ALA A 37 8.75 26.68 -9.56
N GLY A 38 9.17 25.51 -10.04
CA GLY A 38 10.55 25.26 -10.46
C GLY A 38 10.92 25.84 -11.84
N ARG A 39 10.03 26.64 -12.44
CA ARG A 39 10.19 27.31 -13.75
C ARG A 39 10.50 26.36 -14.92
N ARG A 40 10.08 25.09 -14.80
CA ARG A 40 10.22 24.10 -15.90
C ARG A 40 9.04 24.16 -16.87
N TYR A 41 7.85 24.51 -16.37
CA TYR A 41 6.69 24.78 -17.19
C TYR A 41 6.41 26.28 -17.25
N LYS A 42 6.33 26.79 -18.48
CA LYS A 42 5.82 28.12 -18.77
C LYS A 42 4.47 27.94 -19.46
N ILE A 43 3.41 28.05 -18.69
CA ILE A 43 2.05 27.83 -19.19
C ILE A 43 1.26 29.12 -19.05
N GLY A 44 0.70 29.57 -20.17
CA GLY A 44 -0.25 30.71 -20.15
C GLY A 44 -1.67 30.21 -19.88
N PRO A 45 -2.62 31.13 -19.54
CA PRO A 45 -3.97 30.77 -19.14
C PRO A 45 -4.72 29.95 -20.20
N ARG A 46 -4.54 30.25 -21.48
CA ARG A 46 -5.15 29.52 -22.61
C ARG A 46 -4.66 28.04 -22.66
N LYS A 47 -3.37 27.80 -22.46
CA LYS A 47 -2.83 26.42 -22.44
C LYS A 47 -3.24 25.68 -21.19
N PHE A 48 -3.36 26.36 -20.06
CA PHE A 48 -3.88 25.78 -18.82
C PHE A 48 -5.36 25.37 -18.98
N ALA A 49 -6.19 26.26 -19.53
CA ALA A 49 -7.59 25.94 -19.80
C ALA A 49 -7.76 24.74 -20.76
N LEU A 50 -6.90 24.65 -21.80
CA LEU A 50 -6.91 23.52 -22.71
C LEU A 50 -6.54 22.19 -21.96
N LEU A 51 -5.50 22.24 -21.12
CA LEU A 51 -5.10 21.06 -20.32
C LEU A 51 -6.22 20.62 -19.36
N ALA A 52 -6.86 21.58 -18.69
CA ALA A 52 -8.01 21.31 -17.83
C ALA A 52 -9.18 20.69 -18.62
N TRP A 53 -9.47 21.22 -19.80
CA TRP A 53 -10.49 20.67 -20.70
C TRP A 53 -10.18 19.24 -21.14
N GLU A 54 -8.93 18.97 -21.56
CA GLU A 54 -8.48 17.62 -21.92
C GLU A 54 -8.58 16.64 -20.73
N THR A 55 -8.34 17.11 -19.49
CA THR A 55 -8.53 16.31 -18.29
C THR A 55 -10.01 15.95 -18.08
N VAL A 56 -10.89 16.95 -18.18
CA VAL A 56 -12.35 16.75 -18.06
C VAL A 56 -12.85 15.79 -19.15
N LEU A 57 -12.40 15.95 -20.36
CA LEU A 57 -12.77 15.05 -21.47
C LEU A 57 -12.31 13.61 -21.22
N GLY A 58 -11.09 13.41 -20.73
CA GLY A 58 -10.58 12.09 -20.35
C GLY A 58 -11.40 11.46 -19.24
N CYS A 59 -11.74 12.22 -18.20
CA CYS A 59 -12.62 11.76 -17.13
C CYS A 59 -14.03 11.42 -17.65
N ALA A 60 -14.59 12.24 -18.53
CA ALA A 60 -15.90 11.98 -19.14
C ALA A 60 -15.91 10.66 -19.95
N CYS A 61 -14.84 10.38 -20.70
CA CYS A 61 -14.70 9.09 -21.38
C CYS A 61 -14.63 7.91 -20.40
N GLY A 62 -14.05 8.10 -19.23
CA GLY A 62 -13.97 7.07 -18.17
C GLY A 62 -15.26 6.94 -17.32
N CYS A 63 -16.25 7.82 -17.50
CA CYS A 63 -17.49 7.80 -16.72
C CYS A 63 -18.33 6.53 -16.90
N VAL A 64 -18.06 5.73 -17.95
CA VAL A 64 -18.70 4.42 -18.12
C VAL A 64 -18.48 3.53 -16.88
N LEU A 65 -17.33 3.59 -16.25
CA LEU A 65 -17.04 2.88 -15.00
C LEU A 65 -17.12 3.78 -13.76
N LEU A 66 -16.65 5.01 -13.85
CA LEU A 66 -16.60 5.91 -12.70
C LEU A 66 -17.99 6.28 -12.18
N LEU A 67 -18.97 6.50 -13.07
CA LEU A 67 -20.30 6.93 -12.64
C LEU A 67 -21.04 5.82 -11.86
N PRO A 68 -21.16 4.58 -12.37
CA PRO A 68 -21.77 3.49 -11.60
C PRO A 68 -21.03 3.20 -10.29
N ALA A 69 -19.69 3.17 -10.31
CA ALA A 69 -18.89 2.96 -9.11
C ALA A 69 -19.09 4.09 -8.09
N GLY A 70 -19.11 5.35 -8.54
CA GLY A 70 -19.32 6.51 -7.69
C GLY A 70 -20.74 6.52 -7.07
N LEU A 71 -21.76 6.20 -7.83
CA LEU A 71 -23.14 6.10 -7.31
C LEU A 71 -23.26 4.98 -6.28
N SER A 72 -22.66 3.83 -6.53
CA SER A 72 -22.62 2.72 -5.56
C SER A 72 -21.87 3.09 -4.27
N LEU A 73 -20.77 3.82 -4.37
CA LEU A 73 -19.99 4.27 -3.21
C LEU A 73 -20.74 5.33 -2.39
N LEU A 74 -21.40 6.29 -3.04
CA LEU A 74 -22.16 7.35 -2.35
C LEU A 74 -23.31 6.79 -1.50
N GLN A 75 -23.88 5.66 -1.90
CA GLN A 75 -24.94 4.97 -1.17
C GLN A 75 -24.41 4.00 -0.12
N ASN A 76 -23.10 3.82 -0.01
CA ASN A 76 -22.52 2.84 0.91
C ASN A 76 -22.34 3.46 2.30
N PRO A 77 -22.96 2.90 3.37
CA PRO A 77 -22.84 3.41 4.74
C PRO A 77 -21.42 3.53 5.25
N ARG A 78 -20.47 2.72 4.73
CA ARG A 78 -19.06 2.76 5.11
C ARG A 78 -18.33 4.04 4.69
N THR A 79 -18.88 4.82 3.76
CA THR A 79 -18.28 6.08 3.31
C THR A 79 -18.73 7.29 4.12
N ILE A 80 -19.65 7.11 5.06
CA ILE A 80 -20.25 8.19 5.85
C ILE A 80 -19.29 8.72 6.91
N ASP A 81 -18.36 7.88 7.41
CA ASP A 81 -17.37 8.28 8.41
C ASP A 81 -15.92 8.12 7.87
N PRO A 82 -15.45 9.08 7.07
CA PRO A 82 -14.18 8.98 6.36
C PRO A 82 -12.94 9.05 7.27
N PHE A 83 -13.07 9.59 8.49
CA PHE A 83 -11.97 9.82 9.42
C PHE A 83 -12.06 9.00 10.70
N THR A 84 -12.66 7.83 10.67
CA THR A 84 -12.82 6.96 11.84
C THR A 84 -11.49 6.77 12.58
N GLY A 85 -11.40 7.27 13.81
CA GLY A 85 -10.23 7.15 14.68
C GLY A 85 -9.08 8.12 14.40
N TYR A 86 -9.24 9.11 13.50
CA TYR A 86 -8.19 10.09 13.16
C TYR A 86 -8.72 11.52 13.14
N GLY A 87 -7.91 12.44 13.65
CA GLY A 87 -8.17 13.88 13.49
C GLY A 87 -7.76 14.38 12.09
N TYR A 88 -8.19 15.58 11.73
CA TYR A 88 -7.83 16.20 10.45
C TYR A 88 -6.34 16.53 10.33
N LEU A 89 -5.72 17.00 11.41
CA LEU A 89 -4.34 17.50 11.40
C LEU A 89 -3.36 16.54 12.06
N PHE A 90 -3.83 15.68 12.96
CA PHE A 90 -2.98 14.76 13.71
C PHE A 90 -3.51 13.34 13.63
N TYR A 91 -2.57 12.39 13.51
CA TYR A 91 -2.91 10.97 13.62
C TYR A 91 -3.27 10.62 15.06
N GLY A 92 -4.22 9.73 15.24
CA GLY A 92 -4.70 9.32 16.57
C GLY A 92 -3.65 8.60 17.42
N LYS A 93 -2.63 8.06 16.77
CA LYS A 93 -1.54 7.34 17.46
C LYS A 93 -0.18 7.91 17.06
N SER A 94 0.66 8.19 18.05
CA SER A 94 2.00 8.77 17.87
C SER A 94 2.96 7.86 17.11
N GLN A 95 2.81 6.54 17.27
CA GLN A 95 3.60 5.52 16.58
C GLN A 95 3.55 5.64 15.06
N GLN A 96 2.43 6.15 14.52
CA GLN A 96 2.30 6.38 13.08
C GLN A 96 3.32 7.38 12.54
N TYR A 97 3.62 8.42 13.29
CA TYR A 97 4.66 9.39 12.91
C TYR A 97 6.04 8.74 12.83
N GLY A 98 6.36 7.87 13.80
CA GLY A 98 7.59 7.09 13.79
C GLY A 98 7.67 6.17 12.58
N ALA A 99 6.59 5.44 12.28
CA ALA A 99 6.52 4.55 11.12
C ALA A 99 6.67 5.32 9.79
N ILE A 100 5.99 6.45 9.62
CA ILE A 100 6.15 7.33 8.44
C ILE A 100 7.60 7.80 8.32
N PHE A 101 8.20 8.24 9.42
CA PHE A 101 9.58 8.72 9.41
C PHE A 101 10.56 7.60 9.03
N TYR A 102 10.50 6.46 9.72
CA TYR A 102 11.42 5.35 9.47
C TYR A 102 11.16 4.59 8.17
N SER A 103 10.00 4.74 7.53
CA SER A 103 9.71 4.16 6.23
C SER A 103 10.72 4.54 5.13
N ALA A 104 11.40 5.67 5.27
CA ALA A 104 12.45 6.13 4.35
C ALA A 104 13.86 5.59 4.69
N PHE A 105 14.02 4.99 5.88
CA PHE A 105 15.34 4.62 6.43
C PHE A 105 15.49 3.13 6.69
N LEU A 106 14.39 2.40 6.85
CA LEU A 106 14.38 0.96 7.01
C LEU A 106 13.82 0.27 5.77
N MET A 107 14.31 -0.92 5.49
CA MET A 107 13.71 -1.79 4.48
C MET A 107 12.25 -2.08 4.83
N PRO A 108 11.35 -2.22 3.85
CA PRO A 108 9.96 -2.55 4.12
C PRO A 108 9.84 -3.94 4.76
N ASP A 109 8.93 -4.06 5.72
CA ASP A 109 8.56 -5.34 6.33
C ASP A 109 7.69 -6.18 5.38
N ALA A 110 7.65 -7.47 5.58
CA ALA A 110 6.80 -8.37 4.81
C ALA A 110 5.33 -8.12 5.15
N PRO A 111 4.42 -8.01 4.17
CA PRO A 111 3.00 -7.87 4.42
C PRO A 111 2.44 -9.10 5.15
N TYR A 112 1.29 -8.96 5.79
CA TYR A 112 0.56 -9.99 6.54
C TYR A 112 1.14 -10.42 7.90
N PHE A 113 2.32 -9.99 8.27
CA PHE A 113 2.78 -10.14 9.64
C PHE A 113 2.13 -9.09 10.55
N LYS A 114 2.09 -9.39 11.86
CA LYS A 114 1.81 -8.36 12.87
C LYS A 114 2.80 -7.22 12.73
N ASP A 115 2.40 -6.02 13.14
CA ASP A 115 3.34 -4.90 13.15
C ASP A 115 4.53 -5.22 14.05
N MET A 116 5.72 -4.75 13.66
CA MET A 116 6.93 -4.93 14.46
C MET A 116 6.91 -4.12 15.76
N PHE A 117 6.06 -3.11 15.83
CA PHE A 117 5.92 -2.21 16.97
C PHE A 117 4.62 -2.47 17.70
N GLN A 118 4.66 -2.25 19.02
CA GLN A 118 3.50 -2.41 19.89
C GLN A 118 2.30 -1.56 19.41
N GLU A 119 1.08 -2.10 19.57
CA GLU A 119 -0.16 -1.48 19.13
C GLU A 119 -0.26 -1.23 17.63
N GLY A 120 -0.14 -2.29 16.85
CA GLY A 120 -0.26 -2.27 15.39
C GLY A 120 -1.38 -1.40 14.85
N ILE A 121 -0.97 -0.32 14.18
CA ILE A 121 -1.87 0.65 13.55
C ILE A 121 -1.88 0.46 12.06
N LEU A 122 -0.82 -0.13 11.57
CA LEU A 122 -0.52 -0.20 10.15
C LEU A 122 -0.94 -1.54 9.61
N LYS A 123 -2.24 -1.68 9.39
CA LYS A 123 -2.73 -2.83 8.63
C LYS A 123 -1.99 -2.88 7.29
N HIS A 124 -1.31 -4.01 7.05
CA HIS A 124 -0.69 -4.33 5.76
C HIS A 124 0.47 -3.41 5.34
N THR A 125 1.25 -2.91 6.29
CA THR A 125 2.57 -2.27 6.08
C THR A 125 2.73 -1.54 4.74
N SER A 126 1.77 -0.70 4.37
CA SER A 126 1.84 0.06 3.12
C SER A 126 2.81 1.26 3.18
N LEU A 127 3.44 1.50 4.34
CA LEU A 127 4.39 2.58 4.56
C LEU A 127 5.78 2.15 4.12
N THR A 128 6.19 2.51 2.92
CA THR A 128 7.58 2.34 2.47
C THR A 128 7.99 3.48 1.56
N ALA A 129 9.15 4.07 1.83
CA ALA A 129 9.80 5.08 1.01
C ALA A 129 11.30 4.82 0.86
N TYR A 130 11.75 3.61 1.17
CA TYR A 130 13.14 3.18 1.10
C TYR A 130 13.58 2.84 -0.31
N LEU A 131 14.77 3.29 -0.72
CA LEU A 131 15.42 2.84 -1.95
C LEU A 131 16.51 1.82 -1.62
N PRO A 132 16.58 0.68 -2.35
CA PRO A 132 17.60 -0.33 -2.14
C PRO A 132 19.02 0.26 -2.17
N LEU A 133 19.87 -0.13 -1.22
CA LEU A 133 21.25 0.30 -0.97
C LEU A 133 21.41 1.77 -0.59
N VAL A 134 20.83 2.70 -1.35
CA VAL A 134 21.04 4.14 -1.20
C VAL A 134 20.14 4.75 -0.12
N GLY A 135 19.01 4.12 0.16
CA GLY A 135 18.00 4.65 1.08
C GLY A 135 17.59 6.08 0.72
N ALA A 136 17.34 6.90 1.72
CA ALA A 136 16.99 8.31 1.54
C ALA A 136 18.19 9.21 1.21
N ALA A 137 19.44 8.70 1.24
CA ALA A 137 20.65 9.51 1.10
C ALA A 137 20.74 10.23 -0.25
N GLY A 138 20.38 9.55 -1.34
CA GLY A 138 20.40 10.13 -2.69
C GLY A 138 19.44 11.31 -2.81
N GLY A 139 18.20 11.16 -2.37
CA GLY A 139 17.21 12.23 -2.36
C GLY A 139 17.59 13.41 -1.46
N LEU A 140 18.06 13.14 -0.25
CA LEU A 140 18.52 14.18 0.67
C LEU A 140 19.70 14.97 0.10
N ALA A 141 20.68 14.28 -0.49
CA ALA A 141 21.82 14.92 -1.15
C ALA A 141 21.37 15.76 -2.36
N PHE A 142 20.44 15.26 -3.16
CA PHE A 142 19.85 16.00 -4.27
C PHE A 142 19.11 17.25 -3.81
N CYS A 143 18.25 17.13 -2.80
CA CYS A 143 17.51 18.28 -2.26
C CYS A 143 18.44 19.37 -1.74
N ARG A 144 19.56 18.99 -1.08
CA ARG A 144 20.59 19.93 -0.64
C ARG A 144 21.41 20.53 -1.78
N ALA A 145 21.55 19.82 -2.90
CA ALA A 145 22.29 20.29 -4.06
C ALA A 145 21.44 21.15 -4.99
N ARG A 146 20.16 20.87 -5.10
CA ARG A 146 19.20 21.43 -6.05
C ARG A 146 17.92 21.91 -5.38
N GLY A 147 18.02 22.74 -4.37
CA GLY A 147 16.89 23.19 -3.52
C GLY A 147 15.71 23.81 -4.27
N ARG A 148 15.95 24.45 -5.42
CA ARG A 148 14.91 25.05 -6.29
C ARG A 148 14.47 24.14 -7.45
N HIS A 149 14.87 22.86 -7.46
CA HIS A 149 14.46 21.93 -8.50
C HIS A 149 13.03 21.39 -8.23
N PRO A 150 12.18 21.20 -9.25
CA PRO A 150 10.82 20.67 -9.06
C PRO A 150 10.76 19.38 -8.22
N PHE A 151 11.67 18.43 -8.43
CA PHE A 151 11.73 17.20 -7.64
C PHE A 151 11.92 17.47 -6.14
N THR A 152 12.70 18.50 -5.78
CA THR A 152 12.86 18.92 -4.38
C THR A 152 11.55 19.46 -3.81
N TYR A 153 10.79 20.21 -4.59
CA TYR A 153 9.47 20.70 -4.17
C TYR A 153 8.49 19.57 -4.01
N ILE A 154 8.41 18.64 -4.99
CA ILE A 154 7.53 17.48 -4.92
C ILE A 154 7.84 16.65 -3.67
N LEU A 155 9.10 16.28 -3.42
CA LEU A 155 9.50 15.49 -2.26
C LEU A 155 9.14 16.19 -0.95
N LYS A 156 9.35 17.51 -0.84
CA LYS A 156 8.95 18.28 0.35
C LYS A 156 7.44 18.29 0.57
N VAL A 157 6.66 18.52 -0.50
CA VAL A 157 5.18 18.51 -0.42
C VAL A 157 4.70 17.12 -0.04
N CYS A 158 5.25 16.06 -0.64
CA CYS A 158 4.88 14.68 -0.30
C CYS A 158 5.20 14.33 1.15
N VAL A 159 6.33 14.81 1.71
CA VAL A 159 6.62 14.66 3.14
C VAL A 159 5.54 15.32 3.99
N VAL A 160 5.15 16.56 3.68
CA VAL A 160 4.06 17.24 4.40
C VAL A 160 2.75 16.45 4.28
N CYS A 161 2.40 15.99 3.07
CA CYS A 161 1.20 15.18 2.87
C CYS A 161 1.22 13.88 3.68
N ALA A 162 2.38 13.25 3.84
CA ALA A 162 2.50 12.02 4.62
C ALA A 162 2.25 12.24 6.12
N PHE A 163 2.70 13.38 6.67
CA PHE A 163 2.60 13.68 8.10
C PHE A 163 1.29 14.33 8.54
N VAL A 164 0.44 14.75 7.59
CA VAL A 164 -0.84 15.39 7.89
C VAL A 164 -1.99 14.52 7.39
N PRO A 165 -2.85 13.96 8.28
CA PRO A 165 -3.88 12.99 7.91
C PRO A 165 -4.80 13.43 6.78
N VAL A 166 -5.35 14.65 6.81
CA VAL A 166 -6.24 15.15 5.76
C VAL A 166 -5.54 15.24 4.40
N LEU A 167 -4.26 15.59 4.36
CA LEU A 167 -3.48 15.65 3.12
C LEU A 167 -3.14 14.25 2.60
N ASN A 168 -2.83 13.32 3.51
CA ASN A 168 -2.66 11.91 3.16
C ASN A 168 -3.96 11.32 2.61
N SER A 169 -5.08 11.59 3.26
CA SER A 169 -6.41 11.14 2.88
C SER A 169 -6.86 11.65 1.50
N ALA A 170 -6.37 12.82 1.06
CA ALA A 170 -6.66 13.36 -0.27
C ALA A 170 -6.29 12.37 -1.40
N PHE A 171 -5.28 11.54 -1.22
CA PHE A 171 -4.90 10.50 -2.18
C PHE A 171 -5.89 9.32 -2.24
N TYR A 172 -6.86 9.28 -1.35
CA TYR A 172 -7.93 8.29 -1.26
C TYR A 172 -9.31 8.92 -1.33
N ALA A 173 -9.45 10.03 -2.04
CA ALA A 173 -10.69 10.80 -2.12
C ALA A 173 -11.26 11.15 -0.73
N LEU A 174 -10.38 11.44 0.24
CA LEU A 174 -10.69 11.78 1.63
C LEU A 174 -11.34 10.64 2.45
N ASN A 175 -11.19 9.38 2.02
CA ASN A 175 -11.85 8.25 2.66
C ASN A 175 -11.00 7.54 3.74
N ALA A 176 -9.67 7.59 3.65
CA ALA A 176 -8.79 6.91 4.61
C ALA A 176 -7.52 7.72 4.87
N SER A 177 -6.99 7.70 6.09
CA SER A 177 -5.82 8.51 6.45
C SER A 177 -4.57 7.72 6.83
N TYR A 178 -4.67 6.43 7.11
CA TYR A 178 -3.54 5.62 7.58
C TYR A 178 -2.81 4.84 6.49
N TYR A 179 -3.41 4.64 5.32
CA TYR A 179 -2.73 4.00 4.19
C TYR A 179 -1.76 4.95 3.49
N ALA A 180 -0.67 4.40 2.97
CA ALA A 180 0.34 5.14 2.20
C ALA A 180 0.59 4.53 0.83
N ARG A 181 -0.41 3.89 0.22
CA ARG A 181 -0.29 3.21 -1.09
C ARG A 181 0.12 4.15 -2.22
N TRP A 182 -0.04 5.46 -2.05
CA TRP A 182 0.40 6.48 -3.02
C TRP A 182 1.92 6.74 -3.01
N TYR A 183 2.67 6.17 -2.05
CA TYR A 183 4.11 6.41 -1.92
C TYR A 183 4.93 5.96 -3.13
N TYR A 184 4.42 5.06 -3.98
CA TYR A 184 5.11 4.69 -5.22
C TYR A 184 5.39 5.90 -6.13
N MET A 185 4.57 6.95 -6.10
CA MET A 185 4.75 8.16 -6.90
C MET A 185 5.93 9.02 -6.40
N PRO A 186 6.02 9.42 -5.11
CA PRO A 186 7.21 10.10 -4.61
C PRO A 186 8.46 9.21 -4.63
N ILE A 187 8.35 7.88 -4.50
CA ILE A 187 9.48 6.96 -4.67
C ILE A 187 10.05 7.08 -6.09
N LEU A 188 9.22 7.14 -7.12
CA LEU A 188 9.68 7.36 -8.50
C LEU A 188 10.46 8.67 -8.64
N VAL A 189 9.98 9.75 -8.00
CA VAL A 189 10.69 11.04 -7.98
C VAL A 189 12.00 10.93 -7.20
N LEU A 190 12.01 10.20 -6.09
CA LEU A 190 13.20 9.93 -5.28
C LEU A 190 14.25 9.13 -6.07
N CYS A 191 13.81 8.11 -6.83
CA CYS A 191 14.66 7.38 -7.77
C CYS A 191 15.26 8.32 -8.81
N GLY A 192 14.44 9.15 -9.48
CA GLY A 192 14.91 10.10 -10.48
C GLY A 192 15.89 11.13 -9.91
N ALA A 193 15.65 11.62 -8.69
CA ALA A 193 16.56 12.53 -7.99
C ALA A 193 17.90 11.87 -7.64
N THR A 194 17.86 10.61 -7.21
CA THR A 194 19.05 9.82 -6.88
C THR A 194 19.86 9.51 -8.12
N CYS A 195 19.23 9.07 -9.22
CA CYS A 195 19.89 8.83 -10.51
C CYS A 195 20.52 10.11 -11.06
N TYR A 196 19.80 11.25 -10.97
CA TYR A 196 20.34 12.54 -11.36
C TYR A 196 21.61 12.90 -10.60
N LEU A 197 21.63 12.63 -9.29
CA LEU A 197 22.81 12.90 -8.47
C LEU A 197 23.97 11.97 -8.84
N LEU A 198 23.73 10.66 -8.90
CA LEU A 198 24.74 9.65 -9.17
C LEU A 198 25.34 9.75 -10.58
N SER A 199 24.58 10.25 -11.56
CA SER A 199 25.06 10.52 -12.92
C SER A 199 26.00 11.74 -13.03
N ARG A 200 26.24 12.45 -11.91
CA ARG A 200 27.10 13.64 -11.84
C ARG A 200 28.16 13.48 -10.76
N PRO A 201 29.30 12.82 -11.07
CA PRO A 201 30.31 12.44 -10.06
C PRO A 201 30.75 13.59 -9.16
N ALA A 202 31.10 14.73 -9.71
CA ALA A 202 31.54 15.91 -8.95
C ALA A 202 30.47 16.42 -7.95
N LEU A 203 29.18 16.33 -8.32
CA LEU A 203 28.08 16.72 -7.44
C LEU A 203 27.84 15.67 -6.37
N ALA A 204 27.89 14.39 -6.75
CA ALA A 204 27.75 13.26 -5.85
C ALA A 204 28.85 13.25 -4.79
N GLU A 205 30.11 13.37 -5.18
CA GLU A 205 31.27 13.41 -4.27
C GLU A 205 31.15 14.52 -3.22
N ARG A 206 30.62 15.68 -3.62
CA ARG A 206 30.46 16.82 -2.69
C ARG A 206 29.30 16.67 -1.71
N LYS A 207 28.19 16.06 -2.13
CA LYS A 207 26.93 16.11 -1.39
C LYS A 207 26.52 14.79 -0.74
N LEU A 208 26.79 13.66 -1.41
CA LEU A 208 26.30 12.36 -0.98
C LEU A 208 26.95 11.86 0.30
N PRO A 209 28.26 12.00 0.57
CA PRO A 209 28.86 11.47 1.78
C PRO A 209 28.28 12.03 3.09
N ARG A 210 27.94 13.32 3.10
CA ARG A 210 27.29 13.95 4.27
C ARG A 210 25.85 13.48 4.43
N ALA A 211 25.11 13.36 3.36
CA ALA A 211 23.75 12.86 3.38
C ALA A 211 23.72 11.39 3.81
N PHE A 212 24.61 10.58 3.25
CA PHE A 212 24.72 9.16 3.55
C PHE A 212 25.07 8.92 5.04
N ARG A 213 26.05 9.64 5.59
CA ARG A 213 26.37 9.54 7.02
C ARG A 213 25.17 9.91 7.91
N LEU A 214 24.44 10.99 7.56
CA LEU A 214 23.27 11.39 8.32
C LEU A 214 22.14 10.35 8.23
N THR A 215 21.83 9.86 7.04
CA THR A 215 20.78 8.85 6.88
C THR A 215 21.14 7.52 7.51
N SER A 216 22.41 7.09 7.43
CA SER A 216 22.91 5.89 8.13
C SER A 216 22.82 6.06 9.65
N PHE A 217 23.17 7.21 10.18
CA PHE A 217 23.01 7.49 11.60
C PHE A 217 21.53 7.40 12.02
N ILE A 218 20.62 8.03 11.26
CA ILE A 218 19.16 7.93 11.53
C ILE A 218 18.70 6.46 11.47
N THR A 219 19.15 5.69 10.49
CA THR A 219 18.83 4.25 10.41
C THR A 219 19.28 3.51 11.67
N LEU A 220 20.51 3.78 12.14
CA LEU A 220 21.05 3.14 13.34
C LEU A 220 20.29 3.54 14.62
N THR A 221 19.72 4.76 14.69
CA THR A 221 18.89 5.14 15.84
C THR A 221 17.62 4.31 15.98
N ALA A 222 17.16 3.63 14.94
CA ALA A 222 16.02 2.72 15.04
C ALA A 222 16.29 1.56 16.02
N ALA A 223 17.54 1.15 16.22
CA ALA A 223 17.88 0.14 17.21
C ALA A 223 17.47 0.54 18.65
N VAL A 224 17.33 1.84 18.94
CA VAL A 224 16.92 2.33 20.26
C VAL A 224 15.55 1.79 20.66
N PHE A 225 14.65 1.54 19.70
CA PHE A 225 13.32 0.98 19.98
C PHE A 225 13.36 -0.39 20.68
N ALA A 226 14.43 -1.16 20.49
CA ALA A 226 14.64 -2.42 21.18
C ALA A 226 15.02 -2.27 22.66
N PHE A 227 15.36 -1.05 23.10
CA PHE A 227 15.89 -0.78 24.44
C PHE A 227 15.09 0.27 25.21
N VAL A 228 13.99 0.80 24.66
CA VAL A 228 13.12 1.72 25.35
C VAL A 228 12.39 0.98 26.48
N PRO A 229 12.45 1.44 27.73
CA PRO A 229 11.66 0.86 28.81
C PRO A 229 10.16 0.94 28.50
N ASN A 230 9.46 -0.14 28.71
CA ASN A 230 8.02 -0.25 28.44
C ASN A 230 7.34 -1.20 29.45
N GLU A 231 6.04 -1.29 29.42
CA GLU A 231 5.22 -2.24 30.18
C GLU A 231 4.53 -3.19 29.22
N ASP A 232 4.39 -4.43 29.60
CA ASP A 232 3.58 -5.41 28.87
C ASP A 232 2.07 -5.24 29.18
N GLU A 233 1.20 -6.06 28.58
CA GLU A 233 -0.25 -6.02 28.80
C GLU A 233 -0.64 -6.31 30.24
N ASP A 234 0.22 -6.99 31.00
CA ASP A 234 0.03 -7.33 32.41
C ASP A 234 0.63 -6.30 33.37
N GLY A 235 1.20 -5.22 32.84
CA GLY A 235 1.82 -4.15 33.63
C GLY A 235 3.24 -4.46 34.13
N ASN A 236 3.88 -5.53 33.64
CA ASN A 236 5.24 -5.88 34.01
C ASN A 236 6.26 -5.10 33.16
N PHE A 237 7.43 -4.85 33.75
CA PHE A 237 8.53 -4.21 33.03
C PHE A 237 8.97 -5.04 31.82
N LYS A 238 8.94 -4.43 30.64
CA LYS A 238 9.44 -4.98 29.38
C LYS A 238 10.50 -4.05 28.80
N LEU A 239 11.56 -4.63 28.26
CA LEU A 239 12.55 -3.85 27.50
C LEU A 239 12.21 -3.88 26.02
N GLY A 240 12.05 -2.69 25.44
CA GLY A 240 11.71 -2.50 24.04
C GLY A 240 10.21 -2.32 23.78
N VAL A 241 9.92 -1.58 22.70
CA VAL A 241 8.54 -1.33 22.20
C VAL A 241 8.24 -2.20 20.96
N LEU A 242 8.92 -3.33 20.83
CA LEU A 242 8.79 -4.24 19.69
C LEU A 242 7.90 -5.43 20.06
N ASP A 243 6.90 -5.71 19.24
CA ASP A 243 6.09 -6.92 19.37
C ASP A 243 6.77 -8.13 18.72
N GLU A 244 7.55 -7.88 17.66
CA GLU A 244 8.25 -8.89 16.88
C GLU A 244 9.76 -8.59 16.80
N PRO A 245 10.51 -8.76 17.90
CA PRO A 245 11.92 -8.34 17.95
C PRO A 245 12.81 -9.07 16.94
N ALA A 246 12.60 -10.37 16.72
CA ALA A 246 13.41 -11.17 15.79
C ALA A 246 13.26 -10.64 14.35
N ARG A 247 12.04 -10.34 13.92
CA ARG A 247 11.75 -9.79 12.59
C ARG A 247 12.31 -8.38 12.44
N PHE A 248 12.17 -7.54 13.46
CA PHE A 248 12.78 -6.21 13.47
C PHE A 248 14.30 -6.28 13.25
N TRP A 249 15.00 -7.14 14.01
CA TRP A 249 16.45 -7.30 13.87
C TRP A 249 16.86 -7.86 12.51
N ALA A 250 16.05 -8.74 11.91
CA ALA A 250 16.28 -9.23 10.57
C ALA A 250 16.19 -8.10 9.53
N VAL A 251 15.11 -7.30 9.55
CA VAL A 251 14.90 -6.15 8.65
C VAL A 251 16.00 -5.09 8.87
N PHE A 252 16.30 -4.79 10.13
CA PHE A 252 17.36 -3.86 10.51
C PHE A 252 18.74 -4.34 10.02
N GLY A 253 19.06 -5.62 10.22
CA GLY A 253 20.31 -6.23 9.77
C GLY A 253 20.48 -6.17 8.24
N VAL A 254 19.43 -6.49 7.48
CA VAL A 254 19.44 -6.35 6.01
C VAL A 254 19.61 -4.90 5.59
N THR A 255 18.98 -3.96 6.28
CA THR A 255 19.14 -2.53 6.01
C THR A 255 20.57 -2.08 6.25
N VAL A 256 21.18 -2.48 7.38
CA VAL A 256 22.60 -2.20 7.70
C VAL A 256 23.53 -2.85 6.69
N LEU A 257 23.27 -4.08 6.26
CA LEU A 257 24.00 -4.74 5.19
C LEU A 257 23.97 -3.92 3.89
N GLY A 258 22.81 -3.40 3.52
CA GLY A 258 22.67 -2.48 2.37
C GLY A 258 23.53 -1.23 2.52
N ILE A 259 23.55 -0.62 3.70
CA ILE A 259 24.41 0.54 4.01
C ILE A 259 25.90 0.18 3.84
N VAL A 260 26.32 -0.97 4.36
CA VAL A 260 27.72 -1.43 4.25
C VAL A 260 28.08 -1.70 2.80
N ILE A 261 27.25 -2.41 2.05
CA ILE A 261 27.47 -2.68 0.61
C ILE A 261 27.62 -1.36 -0.14
N PHE A 262 26.72 -0.41 0.07
CA PHE A 262 26.81 0.89 -0.60
C PHE A 262 28.08 1.65 -0.22
N ALA A 263 28.47 1.65 1.05
CA ALA A 263 29.70 2.28 1.51
C ALA A 263 30.95 1.68 0.83
N LEU A 264 31.01 0.35 0.73
CA LEU A 264 32.11 -0.35 0.05
C LEU A 264 32.14 -0.03 -1.45
N LEU A 265 31.00 -0.10 -2.13
CA LEU A 265 30.89 0.28 -3.54
C LEU A 265 31.31 1.73 -3.77
N TRP A 266 30.88 2.64 -2.93
CA TRP A 266 31.26 4.05 -2.99
C TRP A 266 32.76 4.22 -2.79
N HIS A 267 33.35 3.53 -1.81
CA HIS A 267 34.79 3.63 -1.53
C HIS A 267 35.64 3.12 -2.69
N PHE A 268 35.36 1.90 -3.19
CA PHE A 268 36.23 1.19 -4.14
C PHE A 268 35.88 1.43 -5.62
N CYS A 269 34.63 1.82 -5.93
CA CYS A 269 34.16 1.81 -7.31
C CYS A 269 33.73 3.18 -7.85
N ARG A 270 33.56 4.21 -7.02
CA ARG A 270 33.02 5.51 -7.46
C ARG A 270 33.79 6.20 -8.58
N GLN A 271 35.10 5.97 -8.67
CA GLN A 271 35.98 6.57 -9.69
C GLN A 271 36.13 5.69 -10.95
N LYS A 272 35.59 4.48 -10.93
CA LYS A 272 35.68 3.57 -12.09
C LYS A 272 34.79 4.07 -13.21
N ARG A 273 35.25 3.93 -14.46
CA ARG A 273 34.46 4.27 -15.68
C ARG A 273 33.10 3.55 -15.70
N GLN A 274 33.04 2.36 -15.14
CA GLN A 274 31.85 1.49 -15.10
C GLN A 274 30.97 1.72 -13.87
N TRP A 275 31.16 2.81 -13.12
CA TRP A 275 30.41 3.10 -11.90
C TRP A 275 28.88 2.93 -12.04
N GLY A 276 28.31 3.49 -13.14
CA GLY A 276 26.87 3.38 -13.38
C GLY A 276 26.41 1.93 -13.52
N SER A 277 27.11 1.11 -14.29
CA SER A 277 26.79 -0.31 -14.49
C SER A 277 26.96 -1.12 -13.19
N ILE A 278 28.02 -0.83 -12.42
CA ILE A 278 28.26 -1.48 -11.11
C ILE A 278 27.11 -1.17 -10.16
N MET A 279 26.70 0.09 -10.05
CA MET A 279 25.58 0.50 -9.20
C MET A 279 24.26 -0.12 -9.65
N THR A 280 23.99 -0.15 -10.95
CA THR A 280 22.78 -0.78 -11.49
C THR A 280 22.76 -2.27 -11.15
N ALA A 281 23.86 -2.99 -11.39
CA ALA A 281 23.96 -4.41 -11.05
C ALA A 281 23.80 -4.67 -9.55
N ALA A 282 24.42 -3.83 -8.71
CA ALA A 282 24.31 -3.96 -7.25
C ALA A 282 22.89 -3.71 -6.73
N VAL A 283 22.21 -2.66 -7.24
CA VAL A 283 20.81 -2.37 -6.89
C VAL A 283 19.89 -3.49 -7.35
N LEU A 284 20.05 -3.98 -8.59
CA LEU A 284 19.25 -5.10 -9.10
C LEU A 284 19.50 -6.38 -8.31
N GLY A 285 20.76 -6.75 -8.07
CA GLY A 285 21.13 -7.95 -7.30
C GLY A 285 20.57 -7.90 -5.88
N PHE A 286 20.77 -6.78 -5.18
CA PHE A 286 20.25 -6.59 -3.83
C PHE A 286 18.71 -6.63 -3.80
N SER A 287 18.04 -5.98 -4.77
CA SER A 287 16.59 -5.97 -4.86
C SER A 287 16.02 -7.35 -5.18
N LEU A 288 16.67 -8.13 -6.04
CA LEU A 288 16.26 -9.50 -6.35
C LEU A 288 16.38 -10.41 -5.12
N VAL A 289 17.52 -10.38 -4.44
CA VAL A 289 17.73 -11.20 -3.22
C VAL A 289 16.73 -10.81 -2.13
N TYR A 290 16.62 -9.51 -1.85
CA TYR A 290 15.69 -9.04 -0.83
C TYR A 290 14.23 -9.31 -1.23
N GLY A 291 13.85 -9.02 -2.47
CA GLY A 291 12.49 -9.27 -2.96
C GLY A 291 12.10 -10.74 -2.91
N THR A 292 13.03 -11.63 -3.28
CA THR A 292 12.81 -13.08 -3.17
C THR A 292 12.63 -13.50 -1.71
N LEU A 293 13.49 -13.04 -0.81
CA LEU A 293 13.36 -13.32 0.63
C LEU A 293 12.05 -12.78 1.19
N HIS A 294 11.68 -11.55 0.84
CA HIS A 294 10.45 -10.90 1.26
C HIS A 294 9.19 -11.68 0.80
N LEU A 295 9.14 -12.07 -0.47
CA LEU A 295 8.05 -12.88 -1.02
C LEU A 295 8.01 -14.28 -0.40
N SER A 296 9.17 -14.91 -0.20
CA SER A 296 9.26 -16.25 0.40
C SER A 296 8.81 -16.24 1.85
N LEU A 297 9.22 -15.24 2.65
CA LEU A 297 8.76 -15.10 4.03
C LEU A 297 7.27 -14.83 4.10
N THR A 298 6.73 -13.96 3.24
CA THR A 298 5.28 -13.70 3.18
C THR A 298 4.50 -14.96 2.81
N LYS A 299 4.98 -15.70 1.81
CA LYS A 299 4.37 -16.96 1.40
C LYS A 299 4.42 -17.99 2.53
N TYR A 300 5.56 -18.14 3.19
CA TYR A 300 5.72 -19.08 4.29
C TYR A 300 4.79 -18.76 5.47
N ALA A 301 4.66 -17.49 5.84
CA ALA A 301 3.77 -17.06 6.91
C ALA A 301 2.28 -17.32 6.65
N GLN A 302 1.88 -17.40 5.37
CA GLN A 302 0.49 -17.66 4.96
C GLN A 302 0.25 -19.11 4.54
N TRP A 303 1.30 -19.87 4.27
CA TRP A 303 1.19 -21.18 3.65
C TRP A 303 0.41 -22.19 4.51
N ASP A 304 0.60 -22.15 5.82
CA ASP A 304 -0.03 -23.12 6.72
C ASP A 304 -1.55 -22.94 6.89
N VAL A 305 -2.07 -21.74 6.55
CA VAL A 305 -3.49 -21.43 6.80
C VAL A 305 -4.35 -21.67 5.57
N ASP A 306 -3.81 -21.43 4.36
CA ASP A 306 -4.66 -21.30 3.18
C ASP A 306 -4.32 -22.27 2.05
N SER A 307 -3.09 -22.78 1.95
CA SER A 307 -2.68 -23.58 0.78
C SER A 307 -3.35 -24.96 0.73
N ASP A 308 -3.44 -25.64 1.86
CA ASP A 308 -4.04 -26.97 1.94
C ASP A 308 -5.56 -26.89 1.76
N LEU A 309 -6.17 -25.84 2.32
CA LEU A 309 -7.58 -25.57 2.14
C LEU A 309 -7.90 -25.17 0.68
N ILE A 310 -7.07 -24.33 0.05
CA ILE A 310 -7.21 -23.99 -1.38
C ILE A 310 -7.02 -25.24 -2.25
N ALA A 311 -5.96 -26.00 -2.02
CA ALA A 311 -5.66 -27.21 -2.79
C ALA A 311 -6.78 -28.26 -2.63
N GLY A 312 -7.25 -28.49 -1.40
CA GLY A 312 -8.36 -29.38 -1.11
C GLY A 312 -9.66 -28.92 -1.76
N THR A 313 -10.00 -27.63 -1.64
CA THR A 313 -11.19 -27.05 -2.29
C THR A 313 -11.11 -27.17 -3.80
N TYR A 314 -9.96 -26.84 -4.41
CA TYR A 314 -9.77 -26.96 -5.86
C TYR A 314 -9.83 -28.39 -6.34
N GLY A 315 -9.18 -29.33 -5.65
CA GLY A 315 -9.23 -30.75 -5.95
C GLY A 315 -10.64 -31.35 -5.87
N SER A 316 -11.46 -30.86 -4.93
CA SER A 316 -12.83 -31.32 -4.73
C SER A 316 -13.87 -30.61 -5.61
N THR A 317 -13.49 -29.59 -6.37
CA THR A 317 -14.45 -28.74 -7.12
C THR A 317 -15.31 -29.54 -8.08
N GLN A 318 -14.72 -30.48 -8.82
CA GLN A 318 -15.47 -31.31 -9.80
C GLN A 318 -16.45 -32.24 -9.12
N GLU A 319 -16.05 -32.90 -8.03
CA GLU A 319 -16.91 -33.82 -7.27
C GLU A 319 -18.08 -33.08 -6.61
N ILE A 320 -17.81 -31.95 -5.98
CA ILE A 320 -18.83 -31.13 -5.32
C ILE A 320 -19.78 -30.54 -6.38
N SER A 321 -19.26 -30.02 -7.48
CA SER A 321 -20.10 -29.48 -8.56
C SER A 321 -21.00 -30.54 -9.18
N ALA A 322 -20.51 -31.76 -9.35
CA ALA A 322 -21.30 -32.87 -9.87
C ALA A 322 -22.40 -33.34 -8.90
N ALA A 323 -22.17 -33.18 -7.61
CA ALA A 323 -23.14 -33.51 -6.56
C ALA A 323 -24.23 -32.44 -6.36
N LEU A 324 -24.00 -31.22 -6.83
CA LEU A 324 -24.93 -30.10 -6.64
C LEU A 324 -25.97 -30.06 -7.78
N PRO A 325 -27.28 -30.07 -7.48
CA PRO A 325 -28.32 -29.99 -8.52
C PRO A 325 -28.28 -28.65 -9.28
N GLU A 326 -28.65 -28.68 -10.56
CA GLU A 326 -28.73 -27.50 -11.42
C GLU A 326 -30.18 -27.04 -11.71
N ASP A 327 -31.16 -27.74 -11.18
CA ASP A 327 -32.58 -27.61 -11.53
C ASP A 327 -33.29 -26.38 -10.94
N THR A 328 -32.76 -25.78 -9.89
CA THR A 328 -33.39 -24.68 -9.18
C THR A 328 -32.38 -23.64 -8.70
N PHE A 329 -32.85 -22.39 -8.47
CA PHE A 329 -32.05 -21.38 -7.81
C PHE A 329 -31.90 -21.68 -6.32
N TYR A 330 -30.68 -21.72 -5.83
CA TYR A 330 -30.32 -21.76 -4.42
C TYR A 330 -28.97 -21.08 -4.19
N ARG A 331 -28.68 -20.80 -2.92
CA ARG A 331 -27.35 -20.33 -2.49
C ARG A 331 -26.61 -21.42 -1.74
N LEU A 332 -25.31 -21.38 -1.88
CA LEU A 332 -24.38 -22.11 -1.02
C LEU A 332 -24.00 -21.24 0.18
N ASP A 333 -23.63 -21.88 1.26
CA ASP A 333 -22.83 -21.27 2.29
C ASP A 333 -21.60 -22.15 2.56
N ALA A 334 -20.57 -21.58 3.17
CA ALA A 334 -19.34 -22.29 3.47
C ALA A 334 -18.93 -22.02 4.93
N TYR A 335 -18.58 -23.06 5.64
CA TYR A 335 -18.12 -22.98 7.01
C TYR A 335 -16.68 -23.46 7.14
N GLY A 336 -15.83 -22.67 7.80
CA GLY A 336 -14.40 -22.98 7.88
C GLY A 336 -13.65 -22.98 6.55
N ALA A 337 -14.23 -22.39 5.49
CA ALA A 337 -13.69 -22.34 4.13
C ALA A 337 -13.36 -20.91 3.71
N HIS A 338 -12.73 -20.78 2.54
CA HIS A 338 -12.36 -19.48 1.98
C HIS A 338 -13.58 -18.61 1.63
N ASN A 339 -13.39 -17.30 1.75
CA ASN A 339 -14.32 -16.35 1.17
C ASN A 339 -14.39 -16.54 -0.36
N ASN A 340 -15.55 -16.21 -0.92
CA ASN A 340 -15.80 -16.29 -2.36
C ASN A 340 -15.81 -17.73 -2.93
N LEU A 341 -16.02 -18.74 -2.10
CA LEU A 341 -16.07 -20.14 -2.53
C LEU A 341 -17.11 -20.37 -3.65
N GLY A 342 -18.23 -19.64 -3.65
CA GLY A 342 -19.24 -19.71 -4.68
C GLY A 342 -18.70 -19.46 -6.10
N LEU A 343 -17.65 -18.65 -6.23
CA LEU A 343 -17.01 -18.41 -7.55
C LEU A 343 -16.32 -19.65 -8.11
N TRP A 344 -15.85 -20.56 -7.26
CA TRP A 344 -15.21 -21.81 -7.68
C TRP A 344 -16.23 -22.83 -8.20
N PHE A 345 -17.46 -22.75 -7.72
CA PHE A 345 -18.54 -23.67 -8.07
C PHE A 345 -19.55 -23.07 -9.05
N ASP A 346 -19.31 -21.84 -9.52
CA ASP A 346 -20.27 -21.09 -10.35
C ASP A 346 -21.67 -21.05 -9.73
N ARG A 347 -21.72 -20.79 -8.42
CA ARG A 347 -22.96 -20.74 -7.63
C ARG A 347 -23.01 -19.50 -6.75
N SER A 348 -24.21 -18.98 -6.55
CA SER A 348 -24.44 -17.92 -5.56
C SER A 348 -24.10 -18.42 -4.15
N CYS A 349 -23.36 -17.60 -3.38
CA CYS A 349 -22.93 -17.95 -2.02
C CYS A 349 -23.22 -16.80 -1.06
N LEU A 350 -23.54 -17.11 0.22
CA LEU A 350 -23.69 -16.07 1.25
C LEU A 350 -22.34 -15.49 1.66
N GLN A 351 -21.35 -16.36 1.78
CA GLN A 351 -20.03 -15.96 2.20
C GLN A 351 -19.24 -15.44 1.00
N PHE A 352 -19.14 -14.13 0.90
CA PHE A 352 -18.22 -13.56 -0.06
C PHE A 352 -17.58 -12.28 0.49
N PHE A 353 -16.35 -12.06 0.11
CA PHE A 353 -15.62 -10.84 0.40
C PHE A 353 -15.74 -9.88 -0.78
N ASN A 354 -16.25 -8.69 -0.49
CA ASN A 354 -16.29 -7.59 -1.45
C ASN A 354 -16.07 -6.26 -0.73
N SER A 355 -15.07 -5.51 -1.15
CA SER A 355 -14.78 -4.19 -0.57
C SER A 355 -15.91 -3.18 -0.81
N THR A 356 -16.66 -3.34 -1.90
CA THR A 356 -17.82 -2.51 -2.25
C THR A 356 -19.10 -3.34 -2.09
N VAL A 357 -19.55 -3.50 -0.86
CA VAL A 357 -20.77 -4.24 -0.55
C VAL A 357 -21.98 -3.43 -1.00
N ALA A 358 -22.98 -4.08 -1.61
CA ALA A 358 -24.20 -3.42 -2.03
C ALA A 358 -24.90 -2.75 -0.82
N PRO A 359 -25.39 -1.49 -0.96
CA PRO A 359 -26.05 -0.77 0.14
C PRO A 359 -27.19 -1.55 0.78
N SER A 360 -28.01 -2.21 -0.02
CA SER A 360 -29.14 -3.03 0.46
C SER A 360 -28.71 -4.17 1.39
N ILE A 361 -27.52 -4.76 1.17
CA ILE A 361 -26.95 -5.77 2.06
C ILE A 361 -26.44 -5.13 3.35
N MET A 362 -25.85 -3.96 3.28
CA MET A 362 -25.36 -3.22 4.45
C MET A 362 -26.50 -2.75 5.36
N GLU A 363 -27.68 -2.47 4.79
CA GLU A 363 -28.88 -2.11 5.52
C GLU A 363 -29.60 -3.35 6.09
N PHE A 364 -29.78 -4.38 5.26
CA PHE A 364 -30.56 -5.57 5.63
C PHE A 364 -29.95 -6.36 6.80
N TYR A 365 -28.64 -6.63 6.81
CA TYR A 365 -28.04 -7.48 7.82
C TYR A 365 -28.15 -6.93 9.25
N PRO A 366 -27.92 -5.64 9.54
CA PRO A 366 -28.13 -5.08 10.87
C PRO A 366 -29.57 -5.19 11.35
N GLU A 367 -30.58 -5.02 10.46
CA GLU A 367 -32.00 -5.13 10.80
C GLU A 367 -32.39 -6.54 11.26
N VAL A 368 -31.67 -7.55 10.79
CA VAL A 368 -31.88 -8.96 11.21
C VAL A 368 -30.85 -9.43 12.25
N GLY A 369 -30.16 -8.50 12.91
CA GLY A 369 -29.24 -8.78 14.01
C GLY A 369 -27.88 -9.35 13.58
N VAL A 370 -27.52 -9.28 12.30
CA VAL A 370 -26.24 -9.74 11.77
C VAL A 370 -25.32 -8.55 11.51
N LYS A 371 -24.15 -8.54 12.17
CA LYS A 371 -23.14 -7.53 11.87
C LYS A 371 -22.66 -7.70 10.42
N ARG A 372 -22.84 -6.67 9.58
CA ARG A 372 -22.35 -6.71 8.21
C ARG A 372 -21.07 -5.89 8.03
N ASP A 373 -20.06 -6.55 7.54
CA ASP A 373 -18.81 -5.96 7.08
C ASP A 373 -18.51 -6.48 5.66
N VAL A 374 -17.27 -6.39 5.17
CA VAL A 374 -16.84 -6.82 3.82
C VAL A 374 -17.02 -8.33 3.58
N ASN A 375 -17.09 -9.15 4.63
CA ASN A 375 -17.20 -10.61 4.56
C ASN A 375 -18.13 -11.24 5.59
N SER A 376 -19.01 -10.46 6.23
CA SER A 376 -19.94 -11.00 7.24
C SER A 376 -20.99 -11.91 6.61
N LYS A 377 -21.44 -12.88 7.36
CA LYS A 377 -22.51 -13.81 7.02
C LYS A 377 -23.32 -14.14 8.29
N PRO A 378 -24.56 -14.62 8.16
CA PRO A 378 -25.30 -15.18 9.31
C PRO A 378 -24.56 -16.36 9.93
N ASP A 379 -24.74 -16.53 11.24
CA ASP A 379 -24.22 -17.71 11.92
C ASP A 379 -24.81 -19.01 11.34
N ALA A 380 -24.03 -20.09 11.39
CA ALA A 380 -24.43 -21.37 10.83
C ALA A 380 -25.76 -21.90 11.45
N GLU A 381 -26.01 -21.58 12.71
CA GLU A 381 -27.19 -21.99 13.47
C GLU A 381 -28.44 -21.13 13.19
N ASN A 382 -28.29 -20.01 12.51
CA ASN A 382 -29.45 -19.17 12.16
C ASN A 382 -30.20 -19.72 10.92
N TYR A 383 -30.83 -20.86 11.10
CA TYR A 383 -31.55 -21.59 10.05
C TYR A 383 -32.66 -20.77 9.40
N GLY A 384 -33.41 -19.98 10.19
CA GLY A 384 -34.52 -19.16 9.70
C GLY A 384 -34.04 -18.14 8.69
N LEU A 385 -33.00 -17.38 9.02
CA LEU A 385 -32.42 -16.37 8.11
C LEU A 385 -31.75 -17.03 6.90
N ARG A 386 -31.09 -18.16 7.10
CA ARG A 386 -30.46 -18.91 5.99
C ARG A 386 -31.50 -19.44 5.03
N GLY A 387 -32.62 -19.97 5.55
CA GLY A 387 -33.77 -20.38 4.74
C GLY A 387 -34.37 -19.20 3.96
N LEU A 388 -34.56 -18.03 4.60
CA LEU A 388 -35.01 -16.80 3.95
C LEU A 388 -34.10 -16.38 2.81
N LEU A 389 -32.79 -16.54 2.98
CA LEU A 389 -31.78 -16.23 1.99
C LEU A 389 -31.57 -17.35 0.97
N SER A 390 -32.43 -18.37 0.93
CA SER A 390 -32.43 -19.49 -0.01
C SER A 390 -31.15 -20.35 0.05
N VAL A 391 -30.54 -20.50 1.22
CA VAL A 391 -29.40 -21.41 1.40
C VAL A 391 -29.92 -22.84 1.45
N ARG A 392 -29.49 -23.67 0.51
CA ARG A 392 -29.88 -25.08 0.44
C ARG A 392 -28.76 -26.01 0.91
N TYR A 393 -27.52 -25.67 0.63
CA TYR A 393 -26.36 -26.49 0.98
C TYR A 393 -25.33 -25.67 1.73
N THR A 394 -24.72 -26.28 2.74
CA THR A 394 -23.58 -25.74 3.45
C THR A 394 -22.38 -26.66 3.23
N LEU A 395 -21.30 -26.10 2.74
CA LEU A 395 -20.02 -26.78 2.61
C LEU A 395 -19.24 -26.62 3.90
N VAL A 396 -18.80 -27.72 4.49
CA VAL A 396 -18.00 -27.72 5.71
C VAL A 396 -16.64 -28.35 5.41
N ALA A 397 -15.57 -27.73 5.89
CA ALA A 397 -14.24 -28.34 5.78
C ALA A 397 -14.19 -29.61 6.64
N LYS A 398 -13.64 -30.70 6.11
CA LYS A 398 -13.68 -32.04 6.72
C LYS A 398 -13.07 -32.16 8.10
N ASP A 399 -12.15 -31.26 8.42
CA ASP A 399 -11.45 -31.12 9.71
C ASP A 399 -12.22 -30.28 10.76
N LYS A 400 -13.44 -29.82 10.41
CA LYS A 400 -14.29 -28.97 11.26
C LYS A 400 -15.74 -29.50 11.35
N GLU A 401 -15.89 -30.79 11.24
CA GLU A 401 -17.19 -31.48 11.34
C GLU A 401 -17.68 -31.69 12.80
N ASP A 402 -16.99 -31.14 13.82
CA ASP A 402 -17.39 -31.28 15.26
C ASP A 402 -18.42 -30.22 15.68
#